data_fd3e9a94dde0cb5155a597cac3d1c8eb
#
_entry.id   fd3e9a94dde0cb5155a597cac3d1c8eb
#
_cell.length_a   1.000
_cell.length_b   1.000
_cell.length_c   1.000
_cell.angle_alpha   90.00
_cell.angle_beta   90.00
_cell.angle_gamma   90.00
#
_symmetry.space_group_name_H-M   'P 1'
#
loop_
_entity.id
_entity.type
_entity.pdbx_description
1 polymer ?
#
loop_
_entity_poly.entity_id
_entity_poly.type
_entity_poly.pdbx_seq_one_letter_code
_entity_poly.pdbx_strand_id
1 'polypeptide(L)'
;KGCRLQWLDKNRMIYNTAIANRLVSKIHDLSTGEYQVIDCSIDAVYQDEQRSLASSFSYERLERCMPGYGYPYRDGGKLDDPAPKDSGLLLVDLKENTSELLISLSELAQMEDESYRQGYMHFVTHSEFSKDGRYLSFLYRKIPTDGDYMRRHTKIMIYDLRDRRLITLPTQESGSHYVWNNRNQLIASCIINGNSCHVLYDMKDVDHYQIIAGDVLNSDGHQSFISDTSFVADTYPDKYRMAKIYKADINTQSADLLLSIYSPKEFQTKDFKCHIACDLHPRVSPSGKYLCFDSTRTGKRGLYIMPLSAPAM
;
A
#
# COMPACT_ATOMS: atom_id res chain seq x y z
N LYS A 1 4.89 5.46 -10.22
CA LYS A 1 4.52 4.36 -11.12
C LYS A 1 5.65 3.36 -11.17
N GLY A 2 5.37 2.14 -10.87
CA GLY A 2 6.24 0.99 -11.08
C GLY A 2 5.43 -0.11 -11.73
N CYS A 3 6.08 -1.19 -12.17
CA CYS A 3 5.38 -2.34 -12.74
C CYS A 3 4.89 -3.32 -11.66
N ARG A 4 4.87 -2.94 -10.40
CA ARG A 4 4.56 -3.83 -9.25
C ARG A 4 5.40 -5.10 -9.26
N LEU A 5 6.71 -4.94 -9.54
CA LEU A 5 7.66 -6.06 -9.55
C LEU A 5 7.77 -6.67 -8.16
N GLN A 6 7.48 -7.95 -8.05
CA GLN A 6 7.52 -8.71 -6.80
C GLN A 6 8.12 -10.10 -7.04
N TRP A 7 8.82 -10.61 -6.04
CA TRP A 7 9.26 -12.01 -6.03
C TRP A 7 8.10 -12.92 -5.63
N LEU A 8 7.92 -14.01 -6.39
CA LEU A 8 7.08 -15.13 -6.00
C LEU A 8 7.88 -16.16 -5.20
N ASP A 9 9.12 -16.42 -5.62
CA ASP A 9 10.08 -17.28 -4.94
C ASP A 9 11.51 -16.88 -5.33
N LYS A 10 12.49 -17.75 -5.06
CA LYS A 10 13.90 -17.48 -5.34
C LYS A 10 14.24 -17.34 -6.84
N ASN A 11 13.42 -17.86 -7.72
CA ASN A 11 13.67 -17.89 -9.17
C ASN A 11 12.62 -17.13 -9.98
N ARG A 12 11.42 -16.93 -9.45
CA ARG A 12 10.31 -16.33 -10.22
C ARG A 12 9.92 -14.97 -9.66
N MET A 13 9.69 -14.04 -10.58
CA MET A 13 9.14 -12.74 -10.29
C MET A 13 7.87 -12.50 -11.11
N ILE A 14 6.98 -11.64 -10.60
CA ILE A 14 5.77 -11.19 -11.29
C ILE A 14 5.79 -9.67 -11.42
N TYR A 15 5.28 -9.15 -12.53
CA TYR A 15 5.17 -7.72 -12.77
C TYR A 15 4.06 -7.40 -13.77
N ASN A 16 3.49 -6.19 -13.66
CA ASN A 16 2.50 -5.68 -14.60
C ASN A 16 3.15 -5.21 -15.89
N THR A 17 2.47 -5.45 -17.00
CA THR A 17 2.84 -5.00 -18.35
C THR A 17 1.60 -4.80 -19.20
N ALA A 18 1.77 -4.34 -20.44
CA ALA A 18 0.69 -4.21 -21.41
C ALA A 18 0.95 -5.07 -22.65
N ILE A 19 -0.09 -5.77 -23.11
CA ILE A 19 -0.11 -6.50 -24.38
C ILE A 19 -1.30 -5.98 -25.20
N ALA A 20 -1.04 -5.48 -26.41
CA ALA A 20 -2.07 -4.92 -27.29
C ALA A 20 -3.03 -3.93 -26.58
N ASN A 21 -2.48 -3.01 -25.80
CA ASN A 21 -3.20 -2.00 -25.00
C ASN A 21 -4.06 -2.56 -23.87
N ARG A 22 -3.96 -3.85 -23.54
CA ARG A 22 -4.60 -4.48 -22.39
C ARG A 22 -3.58 -4.67 -21.28
N LEU A 23 -3.95 -4.30 -20.06
CA LEU A 23 -3.11 -4.49 -18.87
C LEU A 23 -3.15 -5.97 -18.44
N VAL A 24 -1.98 -6.55 -18.26
CA VAL A 24 -1.76 -7.94 -17.86
C VAL A 24 -0.59 -8.00 -16.89
N SER A 25 -0.35 -9.17 -16.30
CA SER A 25 0.90 -9.45 -15.57
C SER A 25 1.69 -10.55 -16.25
N LYS A 26 3.00 -10.59 -15.99
CA LYS A 26 3.88 -11.69 -16.40
C LYS A 26 4.58 -12.28 -15.19
N ILE A 27 4.53 -13.59 -15.08
CA ILE A 27 5.42 -14.36 -14.22
C ILE A 27 6.63 -14.76 -15.07
N HIS A 28 7.83 -14.38 -14.62
CA HIS A 28 9.07 -14.65 -15.32
C HIS A 28 9.92 -15.58 -14.47
N ASP A 29 10.27 -16.74 -15.01
CA ASP A 29 11.23 -17.68 -14.40
C ASP A 29 12.64 -17.34 -14.88
N LEU A 30 13.47 -16.87 -13.97
CA LEU A 30 14.85 -16.45 -14.25
C LEU A 30 15.80 -17.63 -14.50
N SER A 31 15.41 -18.83 -14.10
CA SER A 31 16.25 -20.03 -14.31
C SER A 31 16.10 -20.61 -15.71
N THR A 32 14.91 -20.48 -16.31
CA THR A 32 14.60 -20.99 -17.67
C THR A 32 14.52 -19.88 -18.72
N GLY A 33 14.27 -18.63 -18.29
CA GLY A 33 13.98 -17.50 -19.17
C GLY A 33 12.53 -17.50 -19.71
N GLU A 34 11.70 -18.46 -19.30
CA GLU A 34 10.32 -18.57 -19.73
C GLU A 34 9.43 -17.59 -18.97
N TYR A 35 8.26 -17.29 -19.52
CA TYR A 35 7.26 -16.48 -18.85
C TYR A 35 5.83 -17.00 -19.09
N GLN A 36 4.99 -16.81 -18.07
CA GLN A 36 3.55 -17.03 -18.13
C GLN A 36 2.83 -15.68 -18.11
N VAL A 37 1.78 -15.52 -18.89
CA VAL A 37 0.90 -14.34 -18.85
C VAL A 37 -0.27 -14.61 -17.92
N ILE A 38 -0.53 -13.68 -17.02
CA ILE A 38 -1.74 -13.64 -16.18
C ILE A 38 -2.66 -12.58 -16.77
N ASP A 39 -3.92 -12.94 -16.95
CA ASP A 39 -4.90 -12.17 -17.73
C ASP A 39 -5.41 -10.87 -17.05
N CYS A 40 -4.83 -10.49 -15.94
CA CYS A 40 -5.08 -9.22 -15.24
C CYS A 40 -3.79 -8.60 -14.70
N SER A 41 -3.85 -7.32 -14.33
CA SER A 41 -2.82 -6.68 -13.47
C SER A 41 -2.89 -7.22 -12.06
N ILE A 42 -1.77 -7.15 -11.34
CA ILE A 42 -1.70 -7.51 -9.91
C ILE A 42 -1.25 -6.32 -9.07
N ASP A 43 -1.62 -6.35 -7.79
CA ASP A 43 -1.12 -5.39 -6.80
C ASP A 43 -0.24 -6.04 -5.74
N ALA A 44 -0.75 -6.91 -4.89
CA ALA A 44 0.02 -7.69 -3.94
C ALA A 44 0.06 -9.17 -4.34
N VAL A 45 1.06 -9.89 -3.87
CA VAL A 45 1.18 -11.34 -4.04
C VAL A 45 1.31 -12.04 -2.70
N TYR A 46 0.79 -13.26 -2.64
CA TYR A 46 0.98 -14.18 -1.54
C TYR A 46 1.30 -15.57 -2.07
N GLN A 47 2.28 -16.21 -1.47
CA GLN A 47 2.63 -17.58 -1.83
C GLN A 47 3.01 -18.39 -0.60
N ASP A 48 2.45 -19.59 -0.51
CA ASP A 48 2.84 -20.66 0.39
C ASP A 48 2.97 -21.98 -0.38
N GLU A 49 3.11 -23.10 0.31
CA GLU A 49 3.24 -24.43 -0.35
C GLU A 49 2.02 -24.82 -1.18
N GLN A 50 0.84 -24.35 -0.81
CA GLN A 50 -0.44 -24.72 -1.42
C GLN A 50 -0.98 -23.66 -2.36
N ARG A 51 -0.85 -22.37 -2.00
CA ARG A 51 -1.49 -21.23 -2.64
C ARG A 51 -0.47 -20.35 -3.35
N SER A 52 -0.83 -19.85 -4.52
CA SER A 52 -0.13 -18.81 -5.25
C SER A 52 -1.16 -17.76 -5.67
N LEU A 53 -1.31 -16.72 -4.88
CA LEU A 53 -2.39 -15.75 -4.99
C LEU A 53 -1.85 -14.36 -5.32
N ALA A 54 -2.68 -13.56 -5.97
CA ALA A 54 -2.48 -12.13 -6.06
C ALA A 54 -3.80 -11.39 -5.79
N SER A 55 -3.69 -10.14 -5.40
CA SER A 55 -4.80 -9.21 -5.42
C SER A 55 -4.77 -8.39 -6.70
N SER A 56 -5.92 -7.94 -7.14
CA SER A 56 -6.09 -7.07 -8.30
C SER A 56 -7.21 -6.07 -8.08
N PHE A 57 -7.13 -4.97 -8.79
CA PHE A 57 -8.17 -3.95 -8.96
C PHE A 57 -7.89 -3.18 -10.27
N SER A 58 -8.84 -2.34 -10.70
CA SER A 58 -8.64 -1.56 -11.92
C SER A 58 -7.59 -0.45 -11.74
N TYR A 59 -6.45 -0.60 -12.40
CA TYR A 59 -5.42 0.43 -12.52
C TYR A 59 -5.79 1.54 -13.52
N GLU A 60 -6.61 1.24 -14.51
CA GLU A 60 -7.19 2.25 -15.41
C GLU A 60 -8.06 3.23 -14.62
N ARG A 61 -8.91 2.69 -13.71
CA ARG A 61 -9.73 3.51 -12.81
C ARG A 61 -8.88 4.26 -11.79
N LEU A 62 -7.84 3.61 -11.26
CA LEU A 62 -6.89 4.26 -10.36
C LEU A 62 -6.20 5.44 -11.05
N GLU A 63 -5.75 5.30 -12.31
CA GLU A 63 -5.15 6.41 -13.07
C GLU A 63 -6.15 7.55 -13.29
N ARG A 64 -7.42 7.24 -13.54
CA ARG A 64 -8.48 8.24 -13.70
C ARG A 64 -8.73 9.02 -12.41
N CYS A 65 -8.81 8.33 -11.27
CA CYS A 65 -9.14 8.93 -9.97
C CYS A 65 -7.92 9.53 -9.27
N MET A 66 -6.73 9.00 -9.55
CA MET A 66 -5.48 9.38 -8.90
C MET A 66 -4.34 9.36 -9.93
N PRO A 67 -4.28 10.39 -10.80
CA PRO A 67 -3.32 10.43 -11.90
C PRO A 67 -1.88 10.24 -11.41
N GLY A 68 -1.15 9.34 -12.09
CA GLY A 68 0.22 9.02 -11.72
C GLY A 68 0.39 7.75 -10.89
N TYR A 69 -0.69 7.18 -10.35
CA TYR A 69 -0.64 5.96 -9.55
C TYR A 69 -1.11 4.70 -10.29
N GLY A 70 -1.92 4.87 -11.34
CA GLY A 70 -2.37 3.78 -12.21
C GLY A 70 -1.56 3.63 -13.48
N TYR A 71 -2.19 3.06 -14.50
CA TYR A 71 -1.62 2.87 -15.83
C TYR A 71 -2.58 3.36 -16.93
N PRO A 72 -2.06 3.92 -18.04
CA PRO A 72 -2.89 4.37 -19.14
C PRO A 72 -3.29 3.25 -20.10
N TYR A 73 -3.47 2.04 -19.59
CA TYR A 73 -3.85 0.85 -20.35
C TYR A 73 -5.18 0.31 -19.85
N ARG A 74 -5.92 -0.36 -20.73
CA ARG A 74 -7.27 -0.86 -20.45
C ARG A 74 -7.24 -2.12 -19.58
N ASP A 75 -8.11 -2.11 -18.56
CA ASP A 75 -8.37 -3.26 -17.69
C ASP A 75 -9.86 -3.41 -17.33
N GLY A 76 -10.74 -2.71 -18.04
CA GLY A 76 -12.18 -2.76 -17.81
C GLY A 76 -12.67 -1.91 -16.63
N GLY A 77 -12.00 -0.81 -16.32
CA GLY A 77 -12.22 0.04 -15.14
C GLY A 77 -13.59 0.72 -15.04
N LYS A 78 -14.49 0.59 -16.06
CA LYS A 78 -15.85 1.16 -16.04
C LYS A 78 -15.86 2.62 -15.61
N LEU A 79 -15.09 3.45 -16.32
CA LEU A 79 -14.76 4.83 -15.90
C LEU A 79 -15.97 5.77 -15.82
N ASP A 80 -17.05 5.46 -16.54
CA ASP A 80 -18.29 6.26 -16.57
C ASP A 80 -19.28 5.87 -15.46
N ASP A 81 -19.05 4.75 -14.77
CA ASP A 81 -19.85 4.32 -13.63
C ASP A 81 -19.15 4.70 -12.33
N PRO A 82 -19.75 5.54 -11.45
CA PRO A 82 -19.15 5.92 -10.19
C PRO A 82 -18.82 4.77 -9.25
N ALA A 83 -19.63 3.70 -9.25
CA ALA A 83 -19.48 2.54 -8.36
C ALA A 83 -19.95 1.24 -9.03
N PRO A 84 -19.20 0.70 -10.01
CA PRO A 84 -19.62 -0.45 -10.79
C PRO A 84 -19.76 -1.73 -9.94
N LYS A 85 -20.70 -2.60 -10.34
CA LYS A 85 -20.99 -3.87 -9.68
C LYS A 85 -19.99 -4.99 -10.05
N ASP A 86 -19.31 -4.83 -11.17
CA ASP A 86 -18.39 -5.81 -11.76
C ASP A 86 -16.91 -5.38 -11.70
N SER A 87 -16.61 -4.37 -10.89
CA SER A 87 -15.25 -3.91 -10.60
C SER A 87 -15.09 -3.64 -9.10
N GLY A 88 -13.93 -3.92 -8.55
CA GLY A 88 -13.64 -3.78 -7.12
C GLY A 88 -12.32 -4.44 -6.75
N LEU A 89 -12.29 -5.11 -5.60
CA LEU A 89 -11.16 -5.93 -5.17
C LEU A 89 -11.32 -7.35 -5.69
N LEU A 90 -10.30 -7.84 -6.41
CA LEU A 90 -10.26 -9.20 -6.93
C LEU A 90 -9.18 -10.02 -6.22
N LEU A 91 -9.45 -11.30 -6.05
CA LEU A 91 -8.47 -12.34 -5.75
C LEU A 91 -8.14 -13.09 -7.02
N VAL A 92 -6.85 -13.29 -7.28
CA VAL A 92 -6.34 -13.96 -8.47
C VAL A 92 -5.63 -15.24 -8.05
N ASP A 93 -6.01 -16.37 -8.60
CA ASP A 93 -5.22 -17.59 -8.51
C ASP A 93 -4.20 -17.61 -9.65
N LEU A 94 -2.91 -17.51 -9.29
CA LEU A 94 -1.82 -17.43 -10.26
C LEU A 94 -1.49 -18.78 -10.91
N LYS A 95 -1.90 -19.91 -10.29
CA LYS A 95 -1.69 -21.25 -10.85
C LYS A 95 -2.75 -21.54 -11.94
N GLU A 96 -4.00 -21.23 -11.61
CA GLU A 96 -5.15 -21.49 -12.51
C GLU A 96 -5.40 -20.33 -13.49
N ASN A 97 -4.73 -19.18 -13.31
CA ASN A 97 -4.97 -17.95 -14.08
C ASN A 97 -6.45 -17.52 -14.07
N THR A 98 -7.08 -17.59 -12.91
CA THR A 98 -8.48 -17.21 -12.70
C THR A 98 -8.58 -16.08 -11.70
N SER A 99 -9.68 -15.30 -11.76
CA SER A 99 -9.93 -14.22 -10.82
C SER A 99 -11.35 -14.26 -10.27
N GLU A 100 -11.50 -13.91 -9.00
CA GLU A 100 -12.78 -13.80 -8.29
C GLU A 100 -12.93 -12.38 -7.78
N LEU A 101 -14.11 -11.77 -7.97
CA LEU A 101 -14.47 -10.48 -7.36
C LEU A 101 -14.85 -10.75 -5.90
N LEU A 102 -14.00 -10.30 -4.97
CA LEU A 102 -14.24 -10.44 -3.53
C LEU A 102 -15.29 -9.45 -3.02
N ILE A 103 -15.22 -8.20 -3.50
CA ILE A 103 -16.17 -7.15 -3.19
C ILE A 103 -16.18 -6.11 -4.32
N SER A 104 -17.37 -5.72 -4.75
CA SER A 104 -17.56 -4.72 -5.79
C SER A 104 -17.50 -3.29 -5.23
N LEU A 105 -17.21 -2.33 -6.10
CA LEU A 105 -17.31 -0.91 -5.75
C LEU A 105 -18.75 -0.49 -5.41
N SER A 106 -19.74 -1.15 -6.00
CA SER A 106 -21.15 -0.93 -5.67
C SER A 106 -21.47 -1.35 -4.23
N GLU A 107 -20.99 -2.51 -3.79
CA GLU A 107 -21.17 -2.97 -2.40
C GLU A 107 -20.45 -2.05 -1.42
N LEU A 108 -19.21 -1.64 -1.70
CA LEU A 108 -18.47 -0.68 -0.89
C LEU A 108 -19.19 0.67 -0.80
N ALA A 109 -19.73 1.18 -1.91
CA ALA A 109 -20.46 2.43 -1.92
C ALA A 109 -21.78 2.35 -1.12
N GLN A 110 -22.46 1.18 -1.11
CA GLN A 110 -23.67 0.99 -0.31
C GLN A 110 -23.42 1.05 1.21
N MET A 111 -22.20 0.85 1.66
CA MET A 111 -21.82 1.01 3.07
C MET A 111 -21.63 2.47 3.50
N GLU A 112 -21.65 3.40 2.54
CA GLU A 112 -21.46 4.82 2.77
C GLU A 112 -22.80 5.54 2.99
N ASP A 113 -22.74 6.70 3.62
CA ASP A 113 -23.86 7.63 3.68
C ASP A 113 -24.30 8.07 2.27
N GLU A 114 -25.57 8.41 2.10
CA GLU A 114 -26.12 8.78 0.79
C GLU A 114 -25.36 9.92 0.11
N SER A 115 -24.89 10.90 0.88
CA SER A 115 -24.06 12.02 0.40
C SER A 115 -22.76 11.60 -0.29
N TYR A 116 -22.22 10.43 0.08
CA TYR A 116 -21.01 9.88 -0.50
C TYR A 116 -21.27 8.84 -1.58
N ARG A 117 -22.45 8.26 -1.65
CA ARG A 117 -22.85 7.36 -2.74
C ARG A 117 -23.05 8.11 -4.05
N GLN A 118 -23.63 9.32 -3.95
CA GLN A 118 -23.87 10.18 -5.09
C GLN A 118 -22.80 11.27 -5.15
N GLY A 119 -22.34 11.60 -6.37
CA GLY A 119 -21.35 12.66 -6.57
C GLY A 119 -19.90 12.29 -6.26
N TYR A 120 -19.61 10.99 -5.99
CA TYR A 120 -18.26 10.47 -5.75
C TYR A 120 -17.92 9.32 -6.68
N MET A 121 -16.69 9.30 -7.15
CA MET A 121 -16.07 8.15 -7.80
C MET A 121 -15.41 7.26 -6.73
N HIS A 122 -15.74 5.98 -6.73
CA HIS A 122 -15.22 4.98 -5.79
C HIS A 122 -14.12 4.15 -6.44
N PHE A 123 -13.07 3.82 -5.69
CA PHE A 123 -11.97 2.99 -6.18
C PHE A 123 -11.22 2.30 -5.05
N VAL A 124 -10.53 1.22 -5.40
CA VAL A 124 -9.65 0.44 -4.52
C VAL A 124 -8.20 0.64 -4.94
N THR A 125 -7.30 0.60 -3.97
CA THR A 125 -5.86 0.71 -4.23
C THR A 125 -5.04 0.18 -3.04
N HIS A 126 -3.73 -0.03 -3.23
CA HIS A 126 -2.76 -0.38 -2.19
C HIS A 126 -3.19 -1.60 -1.37
N SER A 127 -3.34 -2.74 -2.01
CA SER A 127 -3.65 -3.98 -1.28
C SER A 127 -2.39 -4.67 -0.75
N GLU A 128 -2.54 -5.41 0.34
CA GLU A 128 -1.47 -6.21 0.94
C GLU A 128 -2.04 -7.43 1.68
N PHE A 129 -1.43 -8.60 1.47
CA PHE A 129 -1.79 -9.80 2.23
C PHE A 129 -1.13 -9.79 3.62
N SER A 130 -1.84 -10.31 4.61
CA SER A 130 -1.22 -10.72 5.88
C SER A 130 -0.19 -11.84 5.64
N LYS A 131 0.74 -11.99 6.58
CA LYS A 131 1.86 -12.94 6.42
C LYS A 131 1.43 -14.41 6.33
N ASP A 132 0.27 -14.76 6.86
CA ASP A 132 -0.35 -16.09 6.73
C ASP A 132 -1.33 -16.21 5.56
N GLY A 133 -1.53 -15.13 4.80
CA GLY A 133 -2.45 -15.08 3.66
C GLY A 133 -3.93 -15.23 4.01
N ARG A 134 -4.32 -15.01 5.26
CA ARG A 134 -5.71 -15.02 5.69
C ARG A 134 -6.42 -13.70 5.37
N TYR A 135 -5.74 -12.59 5.60
CA TYR A 135 -6.31 -11.26 5.45
C TYR A 135 -5.73 -10.56 4.21
N LEU A 136 -6.59 -9.84 3.51
CA LEU A 136 -6.21 -8.94 2.42
C LEU A 136 -6.67 -7.54 2.77
N SER A 137 -5.73 -6.68 3.15
CA SER A 137 -5.99 -5.26 3.39
C SER A 137 -5.97 -4.46 2.10
N PHE A 138 -6.73 -3.37 2.05
CA PHE A 138 -6.76 -2.46 0.92
C PHE A 138 -7.25 -1.07 1.35
N LEU A 139 -6.92 -0.06 0.55
CA LEU A 139 -7.51 1.27 0.69
C LEU A 139 -8.77 1.35 -0.18
N TYR A 140 -9.90 1.55 0.46
CA TYR A 140 -11.10 2.00 -0.21
C TYR A 140 -11.15 3.51 -0.20
N ARG A 141 -11.20 4.10 -1.38
CA ARG A 141 -11.16 5.56 -1.59
C ARG A 141 -12.34 6.04 -2.38
N LYS A 142 -12.76 7.28 -2.07
CA LYS A 142 -13.75 8.03 -2.82
C LYS A 142 -13.26 9.46 -3.02
N ILE A 143 -13.49 9.99 -4.22
CA ILE A 143 -13.22 11.38 -4.58
C ILE A 143 -14.48 11.97 -5.24
N PRO A 144 -14.71 13.30 -5.12
CA PRO A 144 -15.79 13.92 -5.87
C PRO A 144 -15.69 13.69 -7.38
N THR A 145 -16.82 13.60 -8.07
CA THR A 145 -16.87 13.37 -9.52
C THR A 145 -16.25 14.51 -10.35
N ASP A 146 -16.06 15.70 -9.74
CA ASP A 146 -15.28 16.78 -10.35
C ASP A 146 -13.76 16.50 -10.41
N GLY A 147 -13.32 15.42 -9.76
CA GLY A 147 -11.93 14.95 -9.79
C GLY A 147 -11.01 15.65 -8.80
N ASP A 148 -11.53 16.42 -7.84
CA ASP A 148 -10.71 17.07 -6.81
C ASP A 148 -10.18 16.03 -5.82
N TYR A 149 -8.95 15.55 -6.08
CA TYR A 149 -8.25 14.57 -5.24
C TYR A 149 -7.96 15.07 -3.81
N MET A 150 -7.91 16.37 -3.58
CA MET A 150 -7.67 16.92 -2.24
C MET A 150 -8.84 16.67 -1.28
N ARG A 151 -10.04 16.46 -1.83
CA ARG A 151 -11.26 16.11 -1.08
C ARG A 151 -11.51 14.60 -1.02
N ARG A 152 -10.44 13.79 -1.12
CA ARG A 152 -10.53 12.34 -1.00
C ARG A 152 -10.83 11.91 0.43
N HIS A 153 -11.57 10.84 0.55
CA HIS A 153 -11.74 10.08 1.79
C HIS A 153 -11.12 8.70 1.62
N THR A 154 -10.52 8.18 2.67
CA THR A 154 -9.82 6.90 2.62
C THR A 154 -10.16 6.06 3.84
N LYS A 155 -10.69 4.85 3.63
CA LYS A 155 -10.85 3.82 4.67
C LYS A 155 -9.82 2.72 4.44
N ILE A 156 -9.19 2.23 5.50
CA ILE A 156 -8.45 0.98 5.46
C ILE A 156 -9.45 -0.13 5.73
N MET A 157 -9.58 -1.02 4.79
CA MET A 157 -10.47 -2.16 4.86
C MET A 157 -9.70 -3.46 4.73
N ILE A 158 -10.21 -4.52 5.34
CA ILE A 158 -9.58 -5.82 5.37
C ILE A 158 -10.63 -6.86 5.01
N TYR A 159 -10.33 -7.66 3.99
CA TYR A 159 -11.15 -8.81 3.65
C TYR A 159 -10.56 -10.07 4.31
N ASP A 160 -11.31 -10.71 5.19
CA ASP A 160 -10.97 -12.02 5.75
C ASP A 160 -11.32 -13.09 4.72
N LEU A 161 -10.30 -13.64 4.06
CA LEU A 161 -10.46 -14.63 3.00
C LEU A 161 -11.03 -15.96 3.49
N ARG A 162 -10.80 -16.29 4.76
CA ARG A 162 -11.34 -17.51 5.37
C ARG A 162 -12.82 -17.38 5.70
N ASP A 163 -13.19 -16.33 6.39
CA ASP A 163 -14.55 -16.12 6.89
C ASP A 163 -15.41 -15.31 5.91
N ARG A 164 -14.82 -14.90 4.76
CA ARG A 164 -15.45 -14.15 3.65
C ARG A 164 -16.22 -12.91 4.16
N ARG A 165 -15.59 -12.17 5.03
CA ARG A 165 -16.18 -10.98 5.64
C ARG A 165 -15.27 -9.77 5.52
N LEU A 166 -15.89 -8.61 5.48
CA LEU A 166 -15.20 -7.32 5.44
C LEU A 166 -15.07 -6.73 6.86
N ILE A 167 -13.90 -6.17 7.15
CA ILE A 167 -13.60 -5.44 8.38
C ILE A 167 -13.17 -4.03 7.98
N THR A 168 -13.76 -3.01 8.59
CA THR A 168 -13.34 -1.61 8.43
C THR A 168 -12.55 -1.19 9.65
N LEU A 169 -11.32 -0.67 9.46
CA LEU A 169 -10.54 -0.15 10.57
C LEU A 169 -11.04 1.24 10.99
N PRO A 170 -11.06 1.56 12.29
CA PRO A 170 -11.48 2.85 12.80
C PRO A 170 -10.39 3.92 12.57
N THR A 171 -10.25 4.41 11.33
CA THR A 171 -9.23 5.37 10.89
C THR A 171 -9.76 6.78 10.66
N GLN A 172 -11.01 7.07 11.02
CA GLN A 172 -11.67 8.37 10.79
C GLN A 172 -11.54 8.86 9.33
N GLU A 173 -11.67 7.94 8.36
CA GLU A 173 -11.58 8.19 6.90
C GLU A 173 -10.26 8.82 6.42
N SER A 174 -9.18 8.62 7.16
CA SER A 174 -7.87 9.23 6.90
C SER A 174 -6.75 8.21 6.77
N GLY A 175 -7.06 6.93 6.56
CA GLY A 175 -6.07 5.87 6.41
C GLY A 175 -5.13 6.13 5.23
N SER A 176 -3.83 5.90 5.43
CA SER A 176 -2.80 6.12 4.42
C SER A 176 -1.96 4.86 4.19
N HIS A 177 -0.85 4.70 4.85
CA HIS A 177 0.10 3.61 4.67
C HIS A 177 -0.04 2.57 5.78
N TYR A 178 0.22 1.31 5.47
CA TYR A 178 0.14 0.23 6.44
C TYR A 178 1.00 -0.96 6.04
N VAL A 179 1.28 -1.83 7.01
CA VAL A 179 2.03 -3.07 6.82
C VAL A 179 1.66 -4.10 7.88
N TRP A 180 1.72 -5.40 7.53
CA TRP A 180 1.44 -6.52 8.42
C TRP A 180 2.70 -7.05 9.13
N ASN A 181 2.57 -7.42 10.41
CA ASN A 181 3.55 -8.28 11.10
C ASN A 181 3.16 -9.78 11.00
N ASN A 182 3.97 -10.67 11.58
CA ASN A 182 3.70 -12.13 11.54
C ASN A 182 2.59 -12.58 12.51
N ARG A 183 2.06 -11.69 13.36
CA ARG A 183 0.99 -11.98 14.32
C ARG A 183 -0.40 -11.57 13.84
N ASN A 184 -0.55 -11.26 12.55
CA ASN A 184 -1.76 -10.68 11.99
C ASN A 184 -2.17 -9.37 12.67
N GLN A 185 -1.18 -8.56 13.06
CA GLN A 185 -1.38 -7.19 13.46
C GLN A 185 -0.94 -6.26 12.33
N LEU A 186 -1.67 -5.20 12.13
CA LEU A 186 -1.43 -4.22 11.09
C LEU A 186 -1.10 -2.88 11.73
N ILE A 187 0.08 -2.32 11.42
CA ILE A 187 0.42 -0.93 11.74
C ILE A 187 -0.03 -0.03 10.59
N ALA A 188 -0.73 1.05 10.90
CA ALA A 188 -1.21 1.99 9.90
C ALA A 188 -0.94 3.43 10.29
N SER A 189 -0.68 4.29 9.30
CA SER A 189 -0.68 5.73 9.44
C SER A 189 -2.10 6.26 9.18
N CYS A 190 -2.64 7.01 10.13
CA CYS A 190 -3.98 7.59 10.03
C CYS A 190 -4.13 8.82 10.95
N ILE A 191 -5.30 9.41 10.97
CA ILE A 191 -5.65 10.49 11.89
C ILE A 191 -6.64 9.95 12.93
N ILE A 192 -6.33 10.12 14.21
CA ILE A 192 -7.22 9.78 15.32
C ILE A 192 -7.42 11.04 16.16
N ASN A 193 -8.67 11.43 16.35
CA ASN A 193 -9.05 12.65 17.10
C ASN A 193 -8.30 13.92 16.62
N GLY A 194 -8.16 14.05 15.29
CA GLY A 194 -7.49 15.17 14.64
C GLY A 194 -5.97 15.15 14.65
N ASN A 195 -5.34 14.12 15.21
CA ASN A 195 -3.88 13.98 15.27
C ASN A 195 -3.40 12.86 14.35
N SER A 196 -2.39 13.14 13.53
CA SER A 196 -1.69 12.10 12.76
C SER A 196 -0.97 11.17 13.71
N CYS A 197 -1.04 9.87 13.49
CA CYS A 197 -0.43 8.86 14.34
C CYS A 197 -0.20 7.54 13.58
N HIS A 198 0.63 6.68 14.17
CA HIS A 198 0.79 5.30 13.75
C HIS A 198 0.05 4.39 14.73
N VAL A 199 -0.89 3.61 14.21
CA VAL A 199 -1.83 2.81 15.02
C VAL A 199 -1.64 1.33 14.72
N LEU A 200 -1.45 0.54 15.77
CA LEU A 200 -1.41 -0.92 15.69
C LEU A 200 -2.81 -1.48 15.94
N TYR A 201 -3.31 -2.23 14.98
CA TYR A 201 -4.57 -2.97 15.04
C TYR A 201 -4.30 -4.47 15.17
N ASP A 202 -4.99 -5.15 16.08
CA ASP A 202 -5.01 -6.62 16.17
C ASP A 202 -6.28 -7.15 15.50
N MET A 203 -6.16 -8.13 14.61
CA MET A 203 -7.33 -8.69 13.90
C MET A 203 -8.29 -9.47 14.78
N LYS A 204 -7.91 -9.74 16.03
CA LYS A 204 -8.81 -10.32 17.03
C LYS A 204 -9.83 -9.30 17.56
N ASP A 205 -9.41 -8.03 17.67
CA ASP A 205 -10.22 -6.93 18.17
C ASP A 205 -9.67 -5.60 17.63
N VAL A 206 -10.21 -5.13 16.50
CA VAL A 206 -9.74 -3.91 15.82
C VAL A 206 -10.18 -2.63 16.52
N ASP A 207 -11.17 -2.70 17.41
CA ASP A 207 -11.68 -1.53 18.13
C ASP A 207 -10.78 -1.16 19.33
N HIS A 208 -10.01 -2.13 19.86
CA HIS A 208 -8.99 -1.92 20.89
C HIS A 208 -7.59 -1.77 20.26
N TYR A 209 -7.40 -0.68 19.55
CA TYR A 209 -6.15 -0.36 18.90
C TYR A 209 -5.17 0.40 19.81
N GLN A 210 -3.90 0.45 19.41
CA GLN A 210 -2.83 1.10 20.17
C GLN A 210 -2.12 2.14 19.30
N ILE A 211 -2.04 3.40 19.77
CA ILE A 211 -1.20 4.44 19.15
C ILE A 211 0.24 4.21 19.60
N ILE A 212 1.17 4.13 18.65
CA ILE A 212 2.58 3.82 18.91
C ILE A 212 3.41 5.09 18.90
N ALA A 213 4.10 5.38 20.01
CA ALA A 213 5.05 6.49 20.16
C ALA A 213 4.48 7.83 19.64
N GLY A 214 3.22 8.16 19.97
CA GLY A 214 2.47 9.28 19.39
C GLY A 214 3.11 10.65 19.56
N ASP A 215 3.96 10.84 20.56
CA ASP A 215 4.72 12.09 20.77
C ASP A 215 5.81 12.30 19.69
N VAL A 216 6.29 11.22 19.06
CA VAL A 216 7.35 11.24 18.06
C VAL A 216 6.81 10.90 16.67
N LEU A 217 6.02 9.84 16.56
CA LEU A 217 5.42 9.37 15.30
C LEU A 217 4.05 10.04 15.07
N ASN A 218 4.08 11.35 14.85
CA ASN A 218 2.92 12.22 14.75
C ASN A 218 2.71 12.82 13.35
N SER A 219 3.18 12.12 12.33
CA SER A 219 3.00 12.48 10.92
C SER A 219 2.70 11.24 10.09
N ASP A 220 2.17 11.43 8.89
CA ASP A 220 2.04 10.35 7.91
C ASP A 220 3.42 9.82 7.49
N GLY A 221 3.51 8.52 7.17
CA GLY A 221 4.74 7.87 6.75
C GLY A 221 4.56 6.38 6.43
N HIS A 222 5.59 5.79 5.83
CA HIS A 222 5.63 4.40 5.39
C HIS A 222 6.33 3.54 6.44
N GLN A 223 5.72 2.41 6.79
CA GLN A 223 6.23 1.51 7.82
C GLN A 223 6.86 0.26 7.19
N SER A 224 7.85 -0.33 7.90
CA SER A 224 8.38 -1.65 7.58
C SER A 224 8.81 -2.35 8.87
N PHE A 225 8.28 -3.55 9.15
CA PHE A 225 8.61 -4.30 10.35
C PHE A 225 10.04 -4.84 10.33
N ILE A 226 10.75 -4.71 11.45
CA ILE A 226 12.03 -5.37 11.74
C ILE A 226 11.77 -6.70 12.41
N SER A 227 10.81 -6.73 13.35
CA SER A 227 10.31 -7.87 14.09
C SER A 227 8.84 -7.68 14.39
N ASP A 228 8.19 -8.61 15.06
CA ASP A 228 6.78 -8.46 15.46
C ASP A 228 6.53 -7.32 16.46
N THR A 229 7.58 -6.79 17.07
CA THR A 229 7.48 -5.74 18.11
C THR A 229 8.24 -4.47 17.74
N SER A 230 8.94 -4.42 16.62
CA SER A 230 9.66 -3.22 16.20
C SER A 230 9.55 -2.99 14.70
N PHE A 231 9.49 -1.72 14.32
CA PHE A 231 9.39 -1.31 12.92
C PHE A 231 10.16 -0.01 12.68
N VAL A 232 10.42 0.29 11.40
CA VAL A 232 10.87 1.62 10.97
C VAL A 232 9.70 2.35 10.33
N ALA A 233 9.68 3.68 10.50
CA ALA A 233 8.74 4.55 9.80
C ALA A 233 9.47 5.79 9.29
N ASP A 234 9.13 6.26 8.08
CA ASP A 234 9.61 7.54 7.58
C ASP A 234 8.62 8.67 7.88
N THR A 235 9.02 9.88 7.52
CA THR A 235 8.17 11.07 7.46
C THR A 235 8.28 11.71 6.09
N TYR A 236 7.27 12.44 5.68
CA TYR A 236 7.42 13.39 4.60
C TYR A 236 8.36 14.54 5.00
N PRO A 237 8.97 15.26 4.02
CA PRO A 237 9.84 16.39 4.32
C PRO A 237 9.10 17.50 5.07
N ASP A 238 9.66 17.93 6.19
CA ASP A 238 9.17 19.05 7.00
C ASP A 238 9.37 20.43 6.30
N LYS A 239 9.04 21.53 7.00
CA LYS A 239 9.21 22.89 6.48
C LYS A 239 10.67 23.25 6.12
N TYR A 240 11.62 22.55 6.68
CA TYR A 240 13.07 22.68 6.39
C TYR A 240 13.53 21.68 5.34
N ARG A 241 12.60 20.94 4.75
CA ARG A 241 12.85 19.89 3.78
C ARG A 241 13.65 18.71 4.35
N MET A 242 13.53 18.45 5.64
CA MET A 242 14.12 17.28 6.28
C MET A 242 13.10 16.15 6.37
N ALA A 243 13.40 15.04 5.72
CA ALA A 243 12.68 13.76 5.87
C ALA A 243 13.45 12.89 6.85
N LYS A 244 12.75 12.13 7.67
CA LYS A 244 13.33 11.37 8.78
C LYS A 244 12.93 9.90 8.68
N ILE A 245 13.77 9.02 9.23
CA ILE A 245 13.41 7.61 9.49
C ILE A 245 13.61 7.38 10.98
N TYR A 246 12.59 6.84 11.61
CA TYR A 246 12.58 6.43 13.01
C TYR A 246 12.55 4.91 13.11
N LYS A 247 13.14 4.38 14.19
CA LYS A 247 12.93 3.01 14.65
C LYS A 247 12.04 3.05 15.87
N ALA A 248 10.90 2.39 15.82
CA ALA A 248 9.94 2.32 16.91
C ALA A 248 9.88 0.93 17.52
N ASP A 249 9.59 0.89 18.82
CA ASP A 249 9.32 -0.33 19.58
C ASP A 249 7.91 -0.26 20.17
N ILE A 250 7.10 -1.28 19.87
CA ILE A 250 5.70 -1.37 20.27
C ILE A 250 5.56 -1.58 21.78
N ASN A 251 6.46 -2.36 22.40
CA ASN A 251 6.36 -2.70 23.82
C ASN A 251 6.74 -1.52 24.71
N THR A 252 7.80 -0.79 24.34
CA THR A 252 8.28 0.36 25.11
C THR A 252 7.62 1.67 24.74
N GLN A 253 6.83 1.69 23.66
CA GLN A 253 6.16 2.89 23.15
C GLN A 253 7.16 4.02 22.81
N SER A 254 8.37 3.66 22.36
CA SER A 254 9.43 4.60 22.03
C SER A 254 9.74 4.62 20.55
N ALA A 255 10.30 5.72 20.08
CA ALA A 255 10.82 5.84 18.72
C ALA A 255 12.11 6.64 18.71
N ASP A 256 13.18 6.05 18.16
CA ASP A 256 14.49 6.64 18.03
C ASP A 256 14.74 7.10 16.61
N LEU A 257 15.34 8.30 16.45
CA LEU A 257 15.73 8.82 15.14
C LEU A 257 16.92 8.04 14.61
N LEU A 258 16.74 7.33 13.49
CA LEU A 258 17.84 6.65 12.79
C LEU A 258 18.52 7.56 11.77
N LEU A 259 17.75 8.40 11.08
CA LEU A 259 18.24 9.14 9.93
C LEU A 259 17.43 10.42 9.74
N SER A 260 18.13 11.51 9.37
CA SER A 260 17.50 12.75 8.92
C SER A 260 18.17 13.20 7.62
N ILE A 261 17.40 13.35 6.55
CA ILE A 261 17.89 13.60 5.20
C ILE A 261 17.22 14.81 4.59
N TYR A 262 18.02 15.67 3.99
CA TYR A 262 17.53 16.79 3.19
C TYR A 262 16.94 16.30 1.86
N SER A 263 15.71 16.72 1.58
CA SER A 263 15.01 16.48 0.31
C SER A 263 14.96 17.80 -0.48
N PRO A 264 15.75 17.95 -1.58
CA PRO A 264 15.83 19.21 -2.32
C PRO A 264 14.47 19.67 -2.87
N LYS A 265 14.26 21.01 -2.95
CA LYS A 265 12.99 21.60 -3.39
C LYS A 265 12.61 21.23 -4.83
N GLU A 266 13.58 20.94 -5.68
CA GLU A 266 13.38 20.45 -7.04
C GLU A 266 12.55 19.18 -7.10
N PHE A 267 12.59 18.36 -6.03
CA PHE A 267 11.82 17.12 -5.90
C PHE A 267 10.53 17.30 -5.09
N GLN A 268 10.06 18.51 -4.90
CA GLN A 268 8.74 18.76 -4.33
C GLN A 268 7.68 18.67 -5.41
N THR A 269 6.75 17.74 -5.29
CA THR A 269 5.59 17.63 -6.18
C THR A 269 4.75 18.90 -6.08
N LYS A 270 4.52 19.55 -7.21
CA LYS A 270 3.69 20.74 -7.36
C LYS A 270 2.32 20.44 -7.92
N ASP A 271 2.20 19.34 -8.66
CA ASP A 271 0.98 18.88 -9.34
C ASP A 271 0.94 17.35 -9.29
N PHE A 272 -0.22 16.77 -9.01
CA PHE A 272 -0.43 15.32 -9.01
C PHE A 272 -0.19 14.67 -10.38
N LYS A 273 -0.33 15.41 -11.48
CA LYS A 273 -0.01 14.90 -12.83
C LYS A 273 1.49 14.74 -13.06
N CYS A 274 2.33 15.38 -12.26
CA CYS A 274 3.79 15.34 -12.36
C CYS A 274 4.41 15.02 -11.01
N HIS A 275 4.34 13.74 -10.61
CA HIS A 275 4.97 13.25 -9.38
C HIS A 275 6.49 13.18 -9.53
N ILE A 276 7.18 14.15 -8.96
CA ILE A 276 8.64 14.19 -8.88
C ILE A 276 9.17 13.94 -7.47
N ALA A 277 8.30 13.94 -6.46
CA ALA A 277 8.67 13.63 -5.10
C ALA A 277 9.28 12.23 -4.99
N CYS A 278 10.17 12.08 -4.02
CA CYS A 278 10.82 10.82 -3.70
C CYS A 278 10.73 10.65 -2.18
N ASP A 279 9.76 9.87 -1.76
CA ASP A 279 9.58 9.50 -0.37
C ASP A 279 10.67 8.50 0.01
N LEU A 280 11.04 8.44 1.29
CA LEU A 280 12.13 7.56 1.72
C LEU A 280 11.75 6.08 1.62
N HIS A 281 10.48 5.74 1.86
CA HIS A 281 9.95 4.38 1.68
C HIS A 281 10.86 3.31 2.29
N PRO A 282 11.11 3.30 3.61
CA PRO A 282 12.03 2.39 4.25
C PRO A 282 11.57 0.94 4.10
N ARG A 283 12.50 0.07 3.71
CA ARG A 283 12.25 -1.36 3.54
C ARG A 283 13.31 -2.15 4.29
N VAL A 284 12.86 -2.94 5.25
CA VAL A 284 13.74 -3.83 6.02
C VAL A 284 14.04 -5.08 5.20
N SER A 285 15.30 -5.48 5.14
CA SER A 285 15.69 -6.72 4.48
C SER A 285 15.05 -7.93 5.18
N PRO A 286 14.82 -9.06 4.48
CA PRO A 286 14.28 -10.28 5.09
C PRO A 286 15.10 -10.80 6.29
N SER A 287 16.40 -10.50 6.32
CA SER A 287 17.28 -10.86 7.44
C SER A 287 17.17 -9.93 8.65
N GLY A 288 16.44 -8.81 8.55
CA GLY A 288 16.34 -7.77 9.58
C GLY A 288 17.63 -6.94 9.75
N LYS A 289 18.69 -7.20 8.96
CA LYS A 289 20.01 -6.57 9.17
C LYS A 289 20.22 -5.25 8.44
N TYR A 290 19.49 -5.03 7.37
CA TYR A 290 19.67 -3.87 6.50
C TYR A 290 18.36 -3.11 6.31
N LEU A 291 18.49 -1.81 6.18
CA LEU A 291 17.45 -0.89 5.77
C LEU A 291 17.79 -0.36 4.37
N CYS A 292 16.84 -0.51 3.46
CA CYS A 292 16.88 0.08 2.13
C CYS A 292 15.89 1.24 2.07
N PHE A 293 16.26 2.37 1.46
CA PHE A 293 15.39 3.53 1.30
C PHE A 293 15.73 4.33 0.05
N ASP A 294 14.78 5.09 -0.46
CA ASP A 294 14.96 5.98 -1.60
C ASP A 294 15.33 7.37 -1.12
N SER A 295 16.16 8.12 -1.87
CA SER A 295 16.46 9.51 -1.54
C SER A 295 16.95 10.30 -2.74
N THR A 296 16.74 11.61 -2.69
CA THR A 296 17.22 12.60 -3.67
C THR A 296 18.37 13.47 -3.13
N ARG A 297 18.97 13.11 -1.98
CA ARG A 297 19.98 13.90 -1.27
C ARG A 297 21.19 14.34 -2.13
N THR A 298 21.48 13.61 -3.19
CA THR A 298 22.59 13.90 -4.11
C THR A 298 22.16 14.66 -5.37
N GLY A 299 20.94 15.21 -5.40
CA GLY A 299 20.37 15.86 -6.60
C GLY A 299 19.85 14.88 -7.66
N LYS A 300 19.85 13.56 -7.34
CA LYS A 300 19.30 12.50 -8.18
C LYS A 300 18.60 11.48 -7.29
N ARG A 301 17.55 10.84 -7.83
CA ARG A 301 16.94 9.69 -7.14
C ARG A 301 17.95 8.55 -7.07
N GLY A 302 18.13 8.01 -5.89
CA GLY A 302 19.01 6.87 -5.63
C GLY A 302 18.42 5.95 -4.58
N LEU A 303 18.78 4.69 -4.66
CA LEU A 303 18.49 3.67 -3.67
C LEU A 303 19.69 3.56 -2.73
N TYR A 304 19.43 3.63 -1.44
CA TYR A 304 20.45 3.59 -0.39
C TYR A 304 20.22 2.39 0.51
N ILE A 305 21.31 1.83 1.03
CA ILE A 305 21.28 0.71 1.98
C ILE A 305 22.16 1.09 3.17
N MET A 306 21.64 0.83 4.39
CA MET A 306 22.40 0.98 5.62
C MET A 306 22.17 -0.21 6.56
N PRO A 307 23.12 -0.57 7.44
CA PRO A 307 22.86 -1.55 8.49
C PRO A 307 21.87 -1.00 9.51
N LEU A 308 20.95 -1.86 10.00
CA LEU A 308 20.00 -1.54 11.07
C LEU A 308 20.59 -1.71 12.47
N SER A 309 21.55 -2.59 12.63
CA SER A 309 22.38 -2.67 13.83
C SER A 309 23.52 -1.67 13.70
N ALA A 310 23.61 -0.70 14.60
CA ALA A 310 24.85 0.07 14.74
C ALA A 310 26.01 -0.91 14.91
N PRO A 311 27.17 -0.70 14.25
CA PRO A 311 28.37 -1.40 14.67
C PRO A 311 28.56 -1.09 16.16
N ALA A 312 28.69 -2.12 16.99
CA ALA A 312 29.13 -1.95 18.36
C ALA A 312 30.42 -1.12 18.30
N MET A 313 30.38 0.12 18.83
CA MET A 313 31.59 0.90 19.04
C MET A 313 32.44 0.26 20.11
#